data_e2494bc71931e25bc35601bf392cba1a
#
_entry.id   e2494bc71931e25bc35601bf392cba1a
#
_cell.length_a   1.000
_cell.length_b   1.000
_cell.length_c   1.000
_cell.angle_alpha   90.00
_cell.angle_beta   90.00
_cell.angle_gamma   90.00
#
_symmetry.space_group_name_H-M   'P 1'
#
loop_
_entity.id
_entity.type
_entity.pdbx_description
1 polymer ?
#
loop_
_entity_poly.entity_id
_entity_poly.type
_entity_poly.pdbx_seq_one_letter_code
_entity_poly.pdbx_strand_id
1 'polypeptide(L)'
;MASISCRHIYKIYPGNVTAVKDFNLEIADKEFIVFVGPSGCGKSTTLRMIAGLEEISKGEMYIGDRLINDVPPKDRDIAMVFQNYALYPHMTVYKNMAFGLELRKMPKDDIDKRVREAAKILEIEHLLDRKPKALSGGQRQRVALGRAMVRNPAVFLLDEPLSNLDAKLRTSMRTEIIKLHKKLATTFIYVTHDQTEAMTMGDRIVVMRDGVIQQVDTPQNLYDYPCNIFVAGFIGSPQMNCLDGTLQKNGDTYVVDLDGTVIPLPQEKTADGKLAAYVGKSLKVGIRPEDMKDDEEFLEKHPSSHIDTEVEVSELMGAEIYLYLTYKGQNLMARVAPTSKSRRGDKVTMAMDTHKIHLFDPETELTLLN
;
A
#
# COMPACT_ATOMS: atom_id res chain seq x y z
N MET A 1 1.43 -8.35 25.24
CA MET A 1 1.89 -8.10 23.87
C MET A 1 0.67 -8.16 22.96
N ALA A 2 0.51 -7.22 22.05
CA ALA A 2 -0.67 -7.12 21.21
C ALA A 2 -0.35 -7.57 19.75
N SER A 3 0.27 -8.74 19.62
CA SER A 3 0.37 -9.42 18.33
C SER A 3 -1.02 -9.85 17.83
N ILE A 4 -1.19 -9.98 16.53
CA ILE A 4 -2.43 -10.48 15.93
C ILE A 4 -2.09 -11.66 15.03
N SER A 5 -2.80 -12.77 15.21
CA SER A 5 -2.66 -13.95 14.36
C SER A 5 -4.01 -14.25 13.70
N CYS A 6 -4.00 -14.27 12.38
CA CYS A 6 -5.14 -14.64 11.53
C CYS A 6 -4.80 -15.97 10.85
N ARG A 7 -5.59 -17.01 11.10
CA ARG A 7 -5.34 -18.36 10.60
C ARG A 7 -6.53 -18.84 9.81
N HIS A 8 -6.35 -19.01 8.50
CA HIS A 8 -7.37 -19.50 7.56
C HIS A 8 -8.69 -18.74 7.66
N ILE A 9 -8.61 -17.39 7.75
CA ILE A 9 -9.79 -16.54 7.91
C ILE A 9 -10.57 -16.44 6.60
N TYR A 10 -11.88 -16.67 6.71
CA TYR A 10 -12.84 -16.48 5.62
C TYR A 10 -13.96 -15.55 6.08
N LYS A 11 -14.45 -14.73 5.16
CA LYS A 11 -15.73 -14.04 5.25
C LYS A 11 -16.59 -14.37 4.06
N ILE A 12 -17.73 -15.00 4.33
CA ILE A 12 -18.72 -15.42 3.34
C ILE A 12 -20.04 -14.77 3.70
N TYR A 13 -20.54 -13.93 2.82
CA TYR A 13 -21.85 -13.28 2.97
C TYR A 13 -22.98 -14.14 2.42
N PRO A 14 -24.26 -13.85 2.75
CA PRO A 14 -25.42 -14.50 2.14
C PRO A 14 -25.33 -14.48 0.61
N GLY A 15 -25.72 -15.58 -0.03
CA GLY A 15 -25.57 -15.76 -1.49
C GLY A 15 -24.19 -16.27 -1.91
N ASN A 16 -23.42 -16.83 -0.98
CA ASN A 16 -22.07 -17.39 -1.22
C ASN A 16 -21.04 -16.37 -1.77
N VAL A 17 -21.21 -15.08 -1.46
CA VAL A 17 -20.24 -14.05 -1.83
C VAL A 17 -19.08 -14.10 -0.84
N THR A 18 -17.93 -14.60 -1.30
CA THR A 18 -16.71 -14.69 -0.49
C THR A 18 -15.93 -13.39 -0.58
N ALA A 19 -15.95 -12.57 0.47
CA ALA A 19 -15.27 -11.29 0.53
C ALA A 19 -13.82 -11.40 1.03
N VAL A 20 -13.52 -12.42 1.85
CA VAL A 20 -12.16 -12.73 2.32
C VAL A 20 -11.99 -14.24 2.25
N LYS A 21 -10.87 -14.68 1.66
CA LYS A 21 -10.61 -16.09 1.36
C LYS A 21 -9.22 -16.47 1.83
N ASP A 22 -9.16 -17.45 2.74
CA ASP A 22 -7.93 -18.04 3.28
C ASP A 22 -6.88 -17.01 3.71
N PHE A 23 -7.34 -16.00 4.46
CA PHE A 23 -6.47 -14.92 4.90
C PHE A 23 -5.61 -15.40 6.09
N ASN A 24 -4.30 -15.48 5.85
CA ASN A 24 -3.31 -15.90 6.82
C ASN A 24 -2.30 -14.77 7.04
N LEU A 25 -2.19 -14.27 8.29
CA LEU A 25 -1.31 -13.15 8.60
C LEU A 25 -0.90 -13.16 10.06
N GLU A 26 0.39 -13.01 10.31
CA GLU A 26 0.95 -12.73 11.63
C GLU A 26 1.41 -11.28 11.69
N ILE A 27 0.90 -10.52 12.65
CA ILE A 27 1.25 -9.12 12.92
C ILE A 27 1.98 -9.08 14.27
N ALA A 28 3.19 -8.54 14.28
CA ALA A 28 3.99 -8.43 15.48
C ALA A 28 3.45 -7.36 16.45
N ASP A 29 3.79 -7.48 17.72
CA ASP A 29 3.54 -6.43 18.70
C ASP A 29 4.26 -5.14 18.31
N LYS A 30 3.53 -4.01 18.35
CA LYS A 30 4.00 -2.65 17.98
C LYS A 30 4.30 -2.45 16.50
N GLU A 31 3.89 -3.37 15.65
CA GLU A 31 4.04 -3.23 14.21
C GLU A 31 3.02 -2.24 13.64
N PHE A 32 3.46 -1.44 12.65
CA PHE A 32 2.57 -0.66 11.79
C PHE A 32 2.36 -1.42 10.48
N ILE A 33 1.22 -2.08 10.32
CA ILE A 33 0.90 -2.81 9.09
C ILE A 33 -0.18 -2.10 8.28
N VAL A 34 -0.01 -2.07 6.96
CA VAL A 34 -0.93 -1.41 6.04
C VAL A 34 -1.59 -2.42 5.12
N PHE A 35 -2.91 -2.42 5.04
CA PHE A 35 -3.67 -3.19 4.06
C PHE A 35 -3.99 -2.31 2.86
N VAL A 36 -3.57 -2.73 1.67
CA VAL A 36 -3.75 -1.98 0.44
C VAL A 36 -4.28 -2.88 -0.68
N GLY A 37 -4.99 -2.30 -1.64
CA GLY A 37 -5.56 -3.02 -2.77
C GLY A 37 -6.75 -2.29 -3.37
N PRO A 38 -7.31 -2.76 -4.49
CA PRO A 38 -8.46 -2.16 -5.15
C PRO A 38 -9.69 -2.07 -4.25
N SER A 39 -10.66 -1.23 -4.62
CA SER A 39 -11.95 -1.18 -3.92
C SER A 39 -12.65 -2.54 -3.96
N GLY A 40 -13.22 -2.94 -2.82
CA GLY A 40 -13.91 -4.24 -2.72
C GLY A 40 -13.03 -5.48 -2.51
N CYS A 41 -11.69 -5.37 -2.43
CA CYS A 41 -10.81 -6.53 -2.26
C CYS A 41 -10.78 -7.12 -0.83
N GLY A 42 -11.62 -6.68 0.10
CA GLY A 42 -11.75 -7.28 1.44
C GLY A 42 -11.03 -6.56 2.58
N LYS A 43 -10.29 -5.46 2.35
CA LYS A 43 -9.51 -4.73 3.39
C LYS A 43 -10.35 -4.31 4.61
N SER A 44 -11.38 -3.47 4.38
CA SER A 44 -12.25 -2.98 5.45
C SER A 44 -13.06 -4.12 6.09
N THR A 45 -13.42 -5.16 5.33
CA THR A 45 -14.06 -6.36 5.87
C THR A 45 -13.13 -7.06 6.85
N THR A 46 -11.86 -7.26 6.50
CA THR A 46 -10.86 -7.88 7.38
C THR A 46 -10.63 -7.01 8.63
N LEU A 47 -10.49 -5.69 8.45
CA LEU A 47 -10.36 -4.77 9.59
C LEU A 47 -11.56 -4.84 10.53
N ARG A 48 -12.79 -4.92 9.99
CA ARG A 48 -14.01 -5.06 10.78
C ARG A 48 -14.14 -6.41 11.49
N MET A 49 -13.62 -7.49 10.89
CA MET A 49 -13.52 -8.79 11.58
C MET A 49 -12.56 -8.71 12.78
N ILE A 50 -11.41 -8.03 12.63
CA ILE A 50 -10.49 -7.78 13.75
C ILE A 50 -11.17 -6.93 14.84
N ALA A 51 -11.98 -5.95 14.43
CA ALA A 51 -12.74 -5.10 15.34
C ALA A 51 -13.91 -5.82 16.04
N GLY A 52 -14.33 -7.00 15.54
CA GLY A 52 -15.55 -7.69 15.99
C GLY A 52 -16.85 -7.03 15.53
N LEU A 53 -16.76 -6.15 14.53
CA LEU A 53 -17.93 -5.50 13.89
C LEU A 53 -18.48 -6.34 12.74
N GLU A 54 -17.74 -7.39 12.35
CA GLU A 54 -18.09 -8.35 11.32
C GLU A 54 -17.74 -9.75 11.82
N GLU A 55 -18.64 -10.72 11.63
CA GLU A 55 -18.42 -12.12 12.05
C GLU A 55 -17.44 -12.82 11.13
N ILE A 56 -16.59 -13.67 11.70
CA ILE A 56 -15.67 -14.56 10.98
C ILE A 56 -16.48 -15.81 10.57
N SER A 57 -16.47 -16.14 9.26
CA SER A 57 -17.21 -17.31 8.77
C SER A 57 -16.47 -18.62 9.01
N LYS A 58 -15.12 -18.59 8.90
CA LYS A 58 -14.21 -19.75 9.16
C LYS A 58 -12.86 -19.24 9.59
N GLY A 59 -12.08 -20.10 10.25
CA GLY A 59 -10.73 -19.82 10.72
C GLY A 59 -10.71 -19.28 12.15
N GLU A 60 -9.52 -18.93 12.62
CA GLU A 60 -9.29 -18.51 14.00
C GLU A 60 -8.50 -17.20 14.01
N MET A 61 -8.91 -16.26 14.85
CA MET A 61 -8.25 -14.96 15.01
C MET A 61 -7.90 -14.72 16.47
N TYR A 62 -6.65 -14.31 16.69
CA TYR A 62 -6.11 -14.08 18.02
C TYR A 62 -5.59 -12.65 18.16
N ILE A 63 -5.74 -12.08 19.37
CA ILE A 63 -5.01 -10.88 19.84
C ILE A 63 -4.18 -11.34 21.06
N GLY A 64 -2.85 -11.31 20.94
CA GLY A 64 -1.98 -12.04 21.86
C GLY A 64 -2.31 -13.53 21.84
N ASP A 65 -2.49 -14.10 23.03
CA ASP A 65 -2.85 -15.53 23.18
C ASP A 65 -4.36 -15.78 23.24
N ARG A 66 -5.18 -14.73 23.09
CA ARG A 66 -6.63 -14.81 23.23
C ARG A 66 -7.32 -14.99 21.88
N LEU A 67 -8.06 -16.10 21.72
CA LEU A 67 -9.00 -16.30 20.60
C LEU A 67 -10.13 -15.27 20.69
N ILE A 68 -10.39 -14.51 19.61
CA ILE A 68 -11.33 -13.38 19.62
C ILE A 68 -12.55 -13.59 18.71
N ASN A 69 -12.73 -14.73 18.09
CA ASN A 69 -13.84 -14.97 17.16
C ASN A 69 -15.20 -14.52 17.74
N ASP A 70 -15.50 -14.95 18.96
CA ASP A 70 -16.79 -14.68 19.64
C ASP A 70 -16.69 -13.54 20.67
N VAL A 71 -15.56 -12.85 20.74
CA VAL A 71 -15.36 -11.74 21.68
C VAL A 71 -16.02 -10.46 21.11
N PRO A 72 -16.94 -9.83 21.83
CA PRO A 72 -17.57 -8.60 21.35
C PRO A 72 -16.57 -7.43 21.28
N PRO A 73 -16.79 -6.43 20.40
CA PRO A 73 -15.87 -5.33 20.15
C PRO A 73 -15.38 -4.58 21.40
N LYS A 74 -16.27 -4.39 22.39
CA LYS A 74 -15.95 -3.67 23.64
C LYS A 74 -14.90 -4.37 24.51
N ASP A 75 -14.72 -5.69 24.33
CA ASP A 75 -13.87 -6.55 25.17
C ASP A 75 -12.60 -7.01 24.42
N ARG A 76 -12.33 -6.47 23.21
CA ARG A 76 -11.14 -6.81 22.39
C ARG A 76 -9.90 -5.93 22.66
N ASP A 77 -10.03 -4.94 23.54
CA ASP A 77 -8.98 -3.94 23.83
C ASP A 77 -8.40 -3.24 22.58
N ILE A 78 -9.27 -2.88 21.67
CA ILE A 78 -8.97 -2.17 20.43
C ILE A 78 -9.60 -0.78 20.41
N ALA A 79 -9.08 0.10 19.55
CA ALA A 79 -9.75 1.33 19.18
C ALA A 79 -9.79 1.46 17.65
N MET A 80 -10.95 1.87 17.12
CA MET A 80 -11.14 2.03 15.68
C MET A 80 -11.46 3.48 15.32
N VAL A 81 -10.78 3.97 14.28
CA VAL A 81 -11.08 5.25 13.62
C VAL A 81 -11.68 4.94 12.25
N PHE A 82 -12.89 5.43 12.05
CA PHE A 82 -13.65 5.22 10.80
C PHE A 82 -13.34 6.30 9.76
N GLN A 83 -13.54 6.00 8.52
CA GLN A 83 -13.37 6.89 7.36
C GLN A 83 -14.11 8.24 7.53
N ASN A 84 -15.30 8.23 8.11
CA ASN A 84 -16.12 9.43 8.37
C ASN A 84 -15.89 10.03 9.77
N TYR A 85 -14.83 9.58 10.47
CA TYR A 85 -14.47 9.98 11.84
C TYR A 85 -15.50 9.59 12.92
N ALA A 86 -16.76 9.41 12.57
CA ALA A 86 -17.90 9.04 13.44
C ALA A 86 -17.94 9.84 14.76
N LEU A 87 -17.71 11.17 14.69
CA LEU A 87 -17.80 12.06 15.85
C LEU A 87 -19.26 12.32 16.21
N TYR A 88 -19.55 12.42 17.50
CA TYR A 88 -20.87 12.78 17.99
C TYR A 88 -21.11 14.29 17.79
N PRO A 89 -21.99 14.71 16.86
CA PRO A 89 -22.07 16.11 16.41
C PRO A 89 -22.62 17.07 17.48
N HIS A 90 -23.37 16.56 18.45
CA HIS A 90 -23.95 17.33 19.56
C HIS A 90 -22.99 17.53 20.73
N MET A 91 -21.93 16.72 20.82
CA MET A 91 -20.91 16.77 21.87
C MET A 91 -19.76 17.71 21.52
N THR A 92 -19.13 18.31 22.53
CA THR A 92 -17.84 19.04 22.36
C THR A 92 -16.72 18.06 22.05
N VAL A 93 -15.55 18.58 21.63
CA VAL A 93 -14.33 17.78 21.45
C VAL A 93 -13.99 17.03 22.73
N TYR A 94 -14.00 17.71 23.87
CA TYR A 94 -13.76 17.09 25.17
C TYR A 94 -14.69 15.92 25.41
N LYS A 95 -16.02 16.11 25.27
CA LYS A 95 -17.01 15.06 25.47
C LYS A 95 -16.89 13.91 24.48
N ASN A 96 -16.54 14.20 23.22
CA ASN A 96 -16.24 13.14 22.23
C ASN A 96 -15.09 12.25 22.69
N MET A 97 -14.02 12.83 23.24
CA MET A 97 -12.87 12.08 23.74
C MET A 97 -13.19 11.34 25.04
N ALA A 98 -13.88 11.99 25.98
CA ALA A 98 -14.22 11.47 27.30
C ALA A 98 -15.24 10.33 27.27
N PHE A 99 -16.15 10.31 26.30
CA PHE A 99 -17.34 9.46 26.26
C PHE A 99 -17.08 7.97 26.54
N GLY A 100 -16.05 7.39 25.90
CA GLY A 100 -15.70 5.98 26.10
C GLY A 100 -15.19 5.65 27.50
N LEU A 101 -14.57 6.63 28.19
CA LEU A 101 -14.08 6.51 29.56
C LEU A 101 -15.23 6.68 30.58
N GLU A 102 -16.17 7.58 30.29
CA GLU A 102 -17.39 7.78 31.08
C GLU A 102 -18.26 6.51 31.10
N LEU A 103 -18.41 5.86 29.92
CA LEU A 103 -19.12 4.55 29.84
C LEU A 103 -18.45 3.44 30.66
N ARG A 104 -17.14 3.50 30.84
CA ARG A 104 -16.37 2.60 31.71
C ARG A 104 -16.41 3.02 33.18
N LYS A 105 -17.17 4.06 33.53
CA LYS A 105 -17.30 4.62 34.89
C LYS A 105 -15.97 5.00 35.55
N MET A 106 -15.01 5.49 34.76
CA MET A 106 -13.74 5.99 35.30
C MET A 106 -13.96 7.25 36.15
N PRO A 107 -13.09 7.52 37.16
CA PRO A 107 -13.10 8.76 37.90
C PRO A 107 -12.93 9.99 37.01
N LYS A 108 -13.65 11.09 37.33
CA LYS A 108 -13.64 12.31 36.50
C LYS A 108 -12.24 12.90 36.35
N ASP A 109 -11.44 12.89 37.42
CA ASP A 109 -10.10 13.44 37.42
C ASP A 109 -9.16 12.66 36.47
N ASP A 110 -9.29 11.32 36.43
CA ASP A 110 -8.56 10.44 35.51
C ASP A 110 -8.99 10.68 34.06
N ILE A 111 -10.29 10.89 33.82
CA ILE A 111 -10.80 11.24 32.50
C ILE A 111 -10.23 12.57 32.03
N ASP A 112 -10.29 13.63 32.87
CA ASP A 112 -9.76 14.95 32.51
C ASP A 112 -8.26 14.89 32.18
N LYS A 113 -7.49 14.21 33.04
CA LYS A 113 -6.06 13.99 32.82
C LYS A 113 -5.77 13.33 31.46
N ARG A 114 -6.42 12.20 31.17
CA ARG A 114 -6.21 11.47 29.91
C ARG A 114 -6.65 12.28 28.69
N VAL A 115 -7.78 12.98 28.76
CA VAL A 115 -8.28 13.83 27.66
C VAL A 115 -7.30 14.96 27.37
N ARG A 116 -6.80 15.67 28.40
CA ARG A 116 -5.85 16.76 28.21
C ARG A 116 -4.49 16.27 27.71
N GLU A 117 -3.99 15.15 28.23
CA GLU A 117 -2.75 14.54 27.73
C GLU A 117 -2.88 14.17 26.23
N ALA A 118 -3.97 13.53 25.82
CA ALA A 118 -4.21 13.20 24.43
C ALA A 118 -4.39 14.45 23.56
N ALA A 119 -5.13 15.45 24.05
CA ALA A 119 -5.33 16.72 23.35
C ALA A 119 -4.01 17.48 23.15
N LYS A 120 -3.12 17.46 24.14
CA LYS A 120 -1.76 18.04 24.04
C LYS A 120 -0.89 17.32 23.00
N ILE A 121 -0.94 16.00 22.98
CA ILE A 121 -0.20 15.19 22.00
C ILE A 121 -0.62 15.52 20.57
N LEU A 122 -1.93 15.77 20.37
CA LEU A 122 -2.55 16.05 19.08
C LEU A 122 -2.69 17.55 18.76
N GLU A 123 -2.19 18.43 19.64
CA GLU A 123 -2.22 19.88 19.49
C GLU A 123 -3.65 20.45 19.32
N ILE A 124 -4.64 19.87 20.02
CA ILE A 124 -6.05 20.27 19.94
C ILE A 124 -6.63 20.78 21.27
N GLU A 125 -5.80 21.11 22.27
CA GLU A 125 -6.25 21.61 23.58
C GLU A 125 -7.17 22.84 23.45
N HIS A 126 -6.83 23.76 22.54
CA HIS A 126 -7.61 24.96 22.24
C HIS A 126 -8.96 24.70 21.56
N LEU A 127 -9.25 23.46 21.20
CA LEU A 127 -10.48 23.05 20.54
C LEU A 127 -11.45 22.28 21.46
N LEU A 128 -11.06 21.97 22.70
CA LEU A 128 -11.79 21.07 23.60
C LEU A 128 -13.25 21.47 23.80
N ASP A 129 -13.55 22.77 23.82
CA ASP A 129 -14.92 23.28 24.02
C ASP A 129 -15.73 23.42 22.72
N ARG A 130 -15.09 23.23 21.55
CA ARG A 130 -15.76 23.34 20.25
C ARG A 130 -16.56 22.07 19.93
N LYS A 131 -17.56 22.21 19.05
CA LYS A 131 -18.31 21.09 18.48
C LYS A 131 -17.75 20.71 17.08
N PRO A 132 -17.95 19.45 16.61
CA PRO A 132 -17.41 18.97 15.34
C PRO A 132 -17.74 19.84 14.12
N LYS A 133 -18.91 20.51 14.09
CA LYS A 133 -19.31 21.41 13.00
C LYS A 133 -18.40 22.65 12.84
N ALA A 134 -17.70 23.03 13.91
CA ALA A 134 -16.79 24.19 13.94
C ALA A 134 -15.33 23.80 13.70
N LEU A 135 -15.07 22.57 13.20
CA LEU A 135 -13.73 22.03 12.99
C LEU A 135 -13.45 21.81 11.51
N SER A 136 -12.19 22.00 11.10
CA SER A 136 -11.70 21.57 9.79
C SER A 136 -11.63 20.04 9.69
N GLY A 137 -11.43 19.49 8.48
CA GLY A 137 -11.27 18.04 8.25
C GLY A 137 -10.17 17.43 9.12
N GLY A 138 -8.97 18.01 9.09
CA GLY A 138 -7.84 17.52 9.91
C GLY A 138 -8.08 17.68 11.42
N GLN A 139 -8.76 18.73 11.86
CA GLN A 139 -9.12 18.87 13.26
C GLN A 139 -10.11 17.77 13.69
N ARG A 140 -11.12 17.46 12.87
CA ARG A 140 -12.04 16.32 13.14
C ARG A 140 -11.29 15.00 13.23
N GLN A 141 -10.33 14.77 12.34
CA GLN A 141 -9.50 13.56 12.37
C GLN A 141 -8.66 13.50 13.66
N ARG A 142 -7.97 14.56 14.04
CA ARG A 142 -7.21 14.61 15.32
C ARG A 142 -8.13 14.31 16.51
N VAL A 143 -9.36 14.81 16.52
CA VAL A 143 -10.34 14.48 17.57
C VAL A 143 -10.71 13.00 17.56
N ALA A 144 -10.89 12.39 16.39
CA ALA A 144 -11.19 10.95 16.29
C ALA A 144 -10.01 10.09 16.77
N LEU A 145 -8.78 10.48 16.44
CA LEU A 145 -7.56 9.85 16.98
C LEU A 145 -7.48 10.03 18.50
N GLY A 146 -7.75 11.23 19.01
CA GLY A 146 -7.77 11.50 20.45
C GLY A 146 -8.80 10.65 21.20
N ARG A 147 -10.01 10.50 20.64
CA ARG A 147 -11.04 9.59 21.19
C ARG A 147 -10.59 8.13 21.26
N ALA A 148 -9.78 7.70 20.28
CA ALA A 148 -9.17 6.37 20.29
C ALA A 148 -8.06 6.26 21.34
N MET A 149 -7.16 7.27 21.42
CA MET A 149 -5.98 7.29 22.29
C MET A 149 -6.31 7.26 23.78
N VAL A 150 -7.32 8.02 24.22
CA VAL A 150 -7.66 8.13 25.66
C VAL A 150 -7.98 6.78 26.29
N ARG A 151 -8.37 5.78 25.47
CA ARG A 151 -8.66 4.42 25.91
C ARG A 151 -7.40 3.60 26.18
N ASN A 152 -6.23 4.06 25.71
CA ASN A 152 -4.97 3.33 25.72
C ASN A 152 -5.12 1.89 25.20
N PRO A 153 -5.59 1.70 23.96
CA PRO A 153 -5.88 0.38 23.42
C PRO A 153 -4.58 -0.38 23.10
N ALA A 154 -4.66 -1.71 23.10
CA ALA A 154 -3.57 -2.57 22.69
C ALA A 154 -3.35 -2.54 21.16
N VAL A 155 -4.41 -2.29 20.38
CA VAL A 155 -4.38 -2.20 18.90
C VAL A 155 -5.19 -1.02 18.40
N PHE A 156 -4.61 -0.26 17.45
CA PHE A 156 -5.30 0.77 16.68
C PHE A 156 -5.72 0.25 15.31
N LEU A 157 -6.98 0.44 14.97
CA LEU A 157 -7.55 0.10 13.67
C LEU A 157 -7.97 1.38 12.95
N LEU A 158 -7.41 1.65 11.78
CA LEU A 158 -7.62 2.88 11.01
C LEU A 158 -8.20 2.52 9.64
N ASP A 159 -9.50 2.79 9.43
CA ASP A 159 -10.24 2.49 8.18
C ASP A 159 -10.27 3.75 7.30
N GLU A 160 -9.36 3.84 6.34
CA GLU A 160 -9.19 4.96 5.39
C GLU A 160 -9.26 6.36 6.03
N PRO A 161 -8.51 6.63 7.11
CA PRO A 161 -8.72 7.83 7.91
C PRO A 161 -8.36 9.14 7.19
N LEU A 162 -7.59 9.09 6.08
CA LEU A 162 -7.13 10.27 5.34
C LEU A 162 -7.89 10.52 4.04
N SER A 163 -8.81 9.63 3.63
CA SER A 163 -9.48 9.69 2.32
C SER A 163 -10.29 10.98 2.09
N ASN A 164 -10.84 11.59 3.17
CA ASN A 164 -11.67 12.79 3.09
C ASN A 164 -10.89 14.11 3.26
N LEU A 165 -9.55 14.07 3.15
CA LEU A 165 -8.68 15.24 3.29
C LEU A 165 -8.11 15.69 1.95
N ASP A 166 -7.86 16.99 1.82
CA ASP A 166 -7.08 17.52 0.70
C ASP A 166 -5.62 17.07 0.74
N ALA A 167 -4.92 17.15 -0.41
CA ALA A 167 -3.56 16.61 -0.57
C ALA A 167 -2.55 17.17 0.44
N LYS A 168 -2.59 18.49 0.70
CA LYS A 168 -1.66 19.15 1.64
C LYS A 168 -1.88 18.66 3.08
N LEU A 169 -3.15 18.59 3.49
CA LEU A 169 -3.51 18.13 4.82
C LEU A 169 -3.24 16.63 5.00
N ARG A 170 -3.48 15.83 3.95
CA ARG A 170 -3.17 14.39 3.93
C ARG A 170 -1.70 14.14 4.20
N THR A 171 -0.79 14.87 3.52
CA THR A 171 0.67 14.76 3.74
C THR A 171 1.06 15.11 5.19
N SER A 172 0.52 16.20 5.75
CA SER A 172 0.77 16.57 7.15
C SER A 172 0.27 15.47 8.10
N MET A 173 -0.96 14.97 7.90
CA MET A 173 -1.57 13.99 8.78
C MET A 173 -0.91 12.61 8.73
N ARG A 174 -0.35 12.19 7.58
CA ARG A 174 0.50 10.99 7.49
C ARG A 174 1.67 11.08 8.47
N THR A 175 2.41 12.19 8.42
CA THR A 175 3.54 12.43 9.32
C THR A 175 3.12 12.39 10.80
N GLU A 176 1.95 12.96 11.12
CA GLU A 176 1.41 12.95 12.49
C GLU A 176 1.05 11.53 12.97
N ILE A 177 0.44 10.71 12.11
CA ILE A 177 0.09 9.32 12.46
C ILE A 177 1.37 8.49 12.69
N ILE A 178 2.41 8.66 11.86
CA ILE A 178 3.70 7.98 12.03
C ILE A 178 4.35 8.38 13.37
N LYS A 179 4.39 9.68 13.69
CA LYS A 179 4.89 10.16 14.98
C LYS A 179 4.09 9.60 16.15
N LEU A 180 2.78 9.55 15.99
CA LEU A 180 1.87 9.01 16.99
C LEU A 180 2.15 7.53 17.26
N HIS A 181 2.27 6.71 16.21
CA HIS A 181 2.62 5.29 16.34
C HIS A 181 3.93 5.10 17.12
N LYS A 182 5.00 5.84 16.74
CA LYS A 182 6.29 5.79 17.43
C LYS A 182 6.18 6.18 18.91
N LYS A 183 5.32 7.17 19.23
CA LYS A 183 5.13 7.65 20.60
C LYS A 183 4.33 6.68 21.46
N LEU A 184 3.30 6.05 20.88
CA LEU A 184 2.44 5.11 21.59
C LEU A 184 3.05 3.72 21.73
N ALA A 185 3.93 3.33 20.80
CA ALA A 185 4.54 2.01 20.72
C ALA A 185 3.49 0.89 20.86
N THR A 186 2.40 0.97 20.09
CA THR A 186 1.28 0.02 20.04
C THR A 186 1.08 -0.48 18.61
N THR A 187 0.42 -1.61 18.42
CA THR A 187 0.17 -2.20 17.09
C THR A 187 -0.87 -1.37 16.32
N PHE A 188 -0.55 -0.99 15.08
CA PHE A 188 -1.42 -0.25 14.17
C PHE A 188 -1.76 -1.09 12.95
N ILE A 189 -3.06 -1.17 12.61
CA ILE A 189 -3.53 -1.70 11.33
C ILE A 189 -4.22 -0.56 10.59
N TYR A 190 -3.70 -0.26 9.42
CA TYR A 190 -4.12 0.86 8.59
C TYR A 190 -4.65 0.36 7.26
N VAL A 191 -5.85 0.76 6.88
CA VAL A 191 -6.44 0.45 5.59
C VAL A 191 -6.39 1.68 4.71
N THR A 192 -5.93 1.53 3.49
CA THR A 192 -5.94 2.58 2.47
C THR A 192 -6.07 2.02 1.07
N HIS A 193 -6.45 2.85 0.11
CA HIS A 193 -6.31 2.61 -1.32
C HIS A 193 -5.18 3.47 -1.94
N ASP A 194 -4.55 4.34 -1.15
CA ASP A 194 -3.46 5.22 -1.57
C ASP A 194 -2.11 4.52 -1.36
N GLN A 195 -1.40 4.28 -2.47
CA GLN A 195 -0.09 3.61 -2.45
C GLN A 195 0.97 4.44 -1.71
N THR A 196 0.91 5.78 -1.82
CA THR A 196 1.87 6.65 -1.16
C THR A 196 1.73 6.56 0.36
N GLU A 197 0.49 6.44 0.86
CA GLU A 197 0.25 6.19 2.28
C GLU A 197 0.87 4.84 2.69
N ALA A 198 0.58 3.77 1.94
CA ALA A 198 1.09 2.44 2.24
C ALA A 198 2.63 2.39 2.25
N MET A 199 3.27 2.92 1.20
CA MET A 199 4.73 2.91 1.05
C MET A 199 5.47 3.75 2.09
N THR A 200 4.82 4.78 2.65
CA THR A 200 5.49 5.73 3.56
C THR A 200 5.22 5.48 5.04
N MET A 201 4.17 4.73 5.39
CA MET A 201 3.72 4.59 6.77
C MET A 201 3.96 3.20 7.36
N GLY A 202 3.85 2.14 6.56
CA GLY A 202 3.91 0.76 7.03
C GLY A 202 5.32 0.23 7.27
N ASP A 203 5.49 -0.54 8.32
CA ASP A 203 6.66 -1.43 8.46
C ASP A 203 6.55 -2.58 7.45
N ARG A 204 5.34 -3.14 7.30
CA ARG A 204 4.96 -4.06 6.23
C ARG A 204 3.62 -3.64 5.60
N ILE A 205 3.46 -4.06 4.35
CA ILE A 205 2.24 -3.85 3.56
C ILE A 205 1.67 -5.20 3.17
N VAL A 206 0.35 -5.35 3.33
CA VAL A 206 -0.43 -6.49 2.83
C VAL A 206 -1.13 -6.04 1.56
N VAL A 207 -0.69 -6.53 0.42
CA VAL A 207 -1.33 -6.29 -0.88
C VAL A 207 -2.44 -7.31 -1.08
N MET A 208 -3.68 -6.85 -1.27
CA MET A 208 -4.87 -7.69 -1.41
C MET A 208 -5.53 -7.53 -2.77
N ARG A 209 -6.00 -8.64 -3.35
CA ARG A 209 -6.83 -8.69 -4.55
C ARG A 209 -7.90 -9.78 -4.39
N ASP A 210 -9.16 -9.46 -4.64
CA ASP A 210 -10.30 -10.39 -4.67
C ASP A 210 -10.44 -11.27 -3.40
N GLY A 211 -10.21 -10.66 -2.23
CA GLY A 211 -10.30 -11.32 -0.94
C GLY A 211 -9.08 -12.13 -0.53
N VAL A 212 -8.01 -12.15 -1.35
CA VAL A 212 -6.80 -12.94 -1.14
C VAL A 212 -5.59 -12.03 -0.94
N ILE A 213 -4.70 -12.42 -0.03
CA ILE A 213 -3.38 -11.79 0.08
C ILE A 213 -2.55 -12.17 -1.15
N GLN A 214 -2.02 -11.17 -1.84
CA GLN A 214 -1.10 -11.38 -2.95
C GLN A 214 0.35 -11.44 -2.46
N GLN A 215 0.74 -10.48 -1.65
CA GLN A 215 2.08 -10.42 -1.05
C GLN A 215 2.04 -9.65 0.27
N VAL A 216 2.89 -10.04 1.21
CA VAL A 216 3.14 -9.30 2.46
C VAL A 216 4.63 -9.10 2.59
N ASP A 217 5.07 -7.85 2.59
CA ASP A 217 6.50 -7.54 2.72
C ASP A 217 6.72 -6.08 3.16
N THR A 218 7.99 -5.69 3.34
CA THR A 218 8.37 -4.28 3.50
C THR A 218 8.04 -3.49 2.23
N PRO A 219 7.82 -2.17 2.34
CA PRO A 219 7.56 -1.33 1.16
C PRO A 219 8.60 -1.52 0.05
N GLN A 220 9.89 -1.52 0.40
CA GLN A 220 10.97 -1.66 -0.57
C GLN A 220 10.95 -3.03 -1.27
N ASN A 221 10.75 -4.12 -0.54
CA ASN A 221 10.70 -5.46 -1.13
C ASN A 221 9.51 -5.64 -2.07
N LEU A 222 8.34 -5.07 -1.75
CA LEU A 222 7.18 -5.09 -2.66
C LEU A 222 7.45 -4.35 -3.96
N TYR A 223 8.27 -3.30 -3.89
CA TYR A 223 8.66 -2.51 -5.05
C TYR A 223 9.72 -3.22 -5.89
N ASP A 224 10.79 -3.74 -5.27
CA ASP A 224 11.93 -4.33 -5.94
C ASP A 224 11.70 -5.81 -6.35
N TYR A 225 10.87 -6.54 -5.59
CA TYR A 225 10.66 -7.99 -5.75
C TYR A 225 9.17 -8.36 -5.74
N PRO A 226 8.35 -7.82 -6.67
CA PRO A 226 6.96 -8.19 -6.77
C PRO A 226 6.80 -9.68 -7.11
N CYS A 227 5.92 -10.39 -6.38
CA CYS A 227 5.72 -11.83 -6.59
C CYS A 227 4.88 -12.16 -7.84
N ASN A 228 4.17 -11.18 -8.40
CA ASN A 228 3.33 -11.35 -9.59
C ASN A 228 3.09 -10.02 -10.33
N ILE A 229 2.50 -10.10 -11.52
CA ILE A 229 2.17 -8.95 -12.37
C ILE A 229 1.24 -7.96 -11.64
N PHE A 230 0.28 -8.48 -10.87
CA PHE A 230 -0.64 -7.61 -10.14
C PHE A 230 0.10 -6.72 -9.12
N VAL A 231 0.97 -7.30 -8.29
CA VAL A 231 1.75 -6.52 -7.32
C VAL A 231 2.68 -5.55 -8.03
N ALA A 232 3.35 -5.98 -9.11
CA ALA A 232 4.23 -5.14 -9.93
C ALA A 232 3.51 -3.91 -10.50
N GLY A 233 2.31 -4.09 -11.03
CA GLY A 233 1.49 -3.01 -11.58
C GLY A 233 0.77 -2.19 -10.51
N PHE A 234 0.44 -2.81 -9.36
CA PHE A 234 -0.26 -2.11 -8.29
C PHE A 234 0.69 -1.27 -7.42
N ILE A 235 1.93 -1.69 -7.19
CA ILE A 235 2.93 -0.98 -6.38
C ILE A 235 3.84 -0.15 -7.28
N GLY A 236 3.79 1.16 -7.10
CA GLY A 236 4.55 2.16 -7.86
C GLY A 236 3.66 3.17 -8.58
N SER A 237 4.11 4.41 -8.64
CA SER A 237 3.45 5.51 -9.36
C SER A 237 4.50 6.32 -10.10
N PRO A 238 4.54 6.23 -11.41
CA PRO A 238 3.68 5.43 -12.31
C PRO A 238 3.82 3.92 -12.16
N GLN A 239 2.87 3.16 -12.75
CA GLN A 239 2.88 1.69 -12.71
C GLN A 239 4.04 1.12 -13.54
N MET A 240 4.47 -0.13 -13.22
CA MET A 240 5.43 -0.87 -14.02
C MET A 240 4.91 -1.09 -15.44
N ASN A 241 5.75 -0.84 -16.44
CA ASN A 241 5.46 -1.23 -17.82
C ASN A 241 5.53 -2.75 -17.94
N CYS A 242 4.60 -3.36 -18.67
CA CYS A 242 4.59 -4.79 -18.96
C CYS A 242 4.48 -4.99 -20.47
N LEU A 243 5.61 -5.34 -21.11
CA LEU A 243 5.72 -5.62 -22.54
C LEU A 243 5.56 -7.11 -22.82
N ASP A 244 5.02 -7.41 -23.99
CA ASP A 244 5.07 -8.78 -24.53
C ASP A 244 6.45 -9.06 -25.11
N GLY A 245 7.01 -10.22 -24.77
CA GLY A 245 8.30 -10.65 -25.26
C GLY A 245 8.40 -12.17 -25.33
N THR A 246 9.44 -12.65 -25.99
CA THR A 246 9.76 -14.08 -26.08
C THR A 246 11.12 -14.34 -25.46
N LEU A 247 11.23 -15.29 -24.55
CA LEU A 247 12.51 -15.67 -23.96
C LEU A 247 13.28 -16.54 -24.98
N GLN A 248 14.51 -16.16 -25.25
CA GLN A 248 15.42 -16.89 -26.12
C GLN A 248 16.75 -17.15 -25.39
N LYS A 249 17.56 -18.04 -25.96
CA LYS A 249 18.90 -18.32 -25.45
C LYS A 249 19.91 -18.24 -26.59
N ASN A 250 20.87 -17.31 -26.46
CA ASN A 250 21.96 -17.12 -27.41
C ASN A 250 23.28 -17.58 -26.77
N GLY A 251 23.73 -18.80 -27.09
CA GLY A 251 24.86 -19.44 -26.38
C GLY A 251 24.50 -19.65 -24.91
N ASP A 252 25.27 -19.06 -24.00
CA ASP A 252 25.02 -19.17 -22.55
C ASP A 252 24.20 -17.99 -21.99
N THR A 253 23.84 -17.00 -22.80
CA THR A 253 23.12 -15.81 -22.37
C THR A 253 21.64 -15.93 -22.69
N TYR A 254 20.80 -15.68 -21.70
CA TYR A 254 19.37 -15.51 -21.91
C TYR A 254 19.09 -14.11 -22.44
N VAL A 255 18.21 -14.01 -23.41
CA VAL A 255 17.78 -12.75 -24.02
C VAL A 255 16.27 -12.70 -24.11
N VAL A 256 15.71 -11.51 -24.10
CA VAL A 256 14.29 -11.26 -24.36
C VAL A 256 14.17 -10.62 -25.74
N ASP A 257 13.40 -11.23 -26.60
CA ASP A 257 13.01 -10.67 -27.90
C ASP A 257 11.70 -9.91 -27.76
N LEU A 258 11.78 -8.59 -27.92
CA LEU A 258 10.63 -7.67 -27.92
C LEU A 258 10.26 -7.36 -29.37
N ASP A 259 9.66 -8.34 -30.06
CA ASP A 259 9.24 -8.23 -31.47
C ASP A 259 10.39 -7.78 -32.40
N GLY A 260 11.53 -8.48 -32.35
CA GLY A 260 12.72 -8.23 -33.15
C GLY A 260 13.75 -7.28 -32.51
N THR A 261 13.50 -6.75 -31.32
CA THR A 261 14.55 -6.08 -30.51
C THR A 261 14.99 -7.03 -29.40
N VAL A 262 16.24 -7.48 -29.50
CA VAL A 262 16.79 -8.49 -28.59
C VAL A 262 17.56 -7.82 -27.45
N ILE A 263 17.13 -8.03 -26.23
CA ILE A 263 17.71 -7.46 -25.02
C ILE A 263 18.35 -8.55 -24.18
N PRO A 264 19.67 -8.49 -23.91
CA PRO A 264 20.34 -9.47 -23.07
C PRO A 264 19.96 -9.31 -21.59
N LEU A 265 19.77 -10.43 -20.90
CA LEU A 265 19.56 -10.45 -19.46
C LEU A 265 20.91 -10.66 -18.75
N PRO A 266 21.13 -9.99 -17.59
CA PRO A 266 22.34 -10.16 -16.80
C PRO A 266 22.52 -11.61 -16.33
N GLN A 267 23.72 -12.14 -16.47
CA GLN A 267 24.01 -13.54 -16.13
C GLN A 267 23.77 -13.85 -14.64
N GLU A 268 24.11 -12.91 -13.75
CA GLU A 268 23.89 -13.06 -12.32
C GLU A 268 22.41 -13.23 -11.93
N LYS A 269 21.49 -12.65 -12.70
CA LYS A 269 20.04 -12.81 -12.47
C LYS A 269 19.50 -14.13 -13.02
N THR A 270 20.18 -14.76 -13.97
CA THR A 270 19.70 -15.93 -14.70
C THR A 270 20.40 -17.23 -14.29
N ALA A 271 21.31 -17.17 -13.31
CA ALA A 271 22.17 -18.29 -12.90
C ALA A 271 21.43 -19.46 -12.23
N ASP A 272 20.22 -19.25 -11.72
CA ASP A 272 19.44 -20.26 -10.98
C ASP A 272 18.80 -21.34 -11.88
N GLY A 273 18.90 -21.19 -13.20
CA GLY A 273 18.41 -22.15 -14.20
C GLY A 273 16.88 -22.23 -14.37
N LYS A 274 16.10 -21.44 -13.62
CA LYS A 274 14.63 -21.45 -13.71
C LYS A 274 14.11 -21.07 -15.09
N LEU A 275 14.81 -20.19 -15.78
CA LEU A 275 14.41 -19.71 -17.11
C LEU A 275 14.52 -20.77 -18.21
N ALA A 276 15.28 -21.87 -18.01
CA ALA A 276 15.48 -22.90 -19.03
C ALA A 276 14.15 -23.52 -19.53
N ALA A 277 13.15 -23.67 -18.67
CA ALA A 277 11.84 -24.19 -19.01
C ALA A 277 10.95 -23.22 -19.82
N TYR A 278 11.37 -21.97 -19.94
CA TYR A 278 10.62 -20.89 -20.60
C TYR A 278 11.26 -20.45 -21.93
N VAL A 279 12.39 -21.03 -22.33
CA VAL A 279 13.03 -20.74 -23.64
C VAL A 279 12.07 -21.06 -24.77
N GLY A 280 11.89 -20.10 -25.68
CA GLY A 280 10.93 -20.16 -26.80
C GLY A 280 9.48 -19.84 -26.43
N LYS A 281 9.18 -19.54 -25.16
CA LYS A 281 7.84 -19.16 -24.71
C LYS A 281 7.67 -17.65 -24.66
N SER A 282 6.43 -17.21 -24.88
CA SER A 282 5.99 -15.84 -24.61
C SER A 282 5.99 -15.58 -23.10
N LEU A 283 6.35 -14.35 -22.71
CA LEU A 283 6.33 -13.88 -21.33
C LEU A 283 6.03 -12.38 -21.26
N LYS A 284 5.76 -11.87 -20.07
CA LYS A 284 5.63 -10.43 -19.81
C LYS A 284 6.96 -9.92 -19.26
N VAL A 285 7.46 -8.85 -19.89
CA VAL A 285 8.69 -8.16 -19.51
C VAL A 285 8.32 -6.89 -18.76
N GLY A 286 8.59 -6.87 -17.46
CA GLY A 286 8.36 -5.73 -16.59
C GLY A 286 9.58 -4.80 -16.55
N ILE A 287 9.34 -3.50 -16.68
CA ILE A 287 10.36 -2.45 -16.44
C ILE A 287 9.68 -1.23 -15.84
N ARG A 288 10.28 -0.66 -14.79
CA ARG A 288 9.70 0.53 -14.18
C ARG A 288 9.97 1.78 -15.01
N PRO A 289 9.06 2.77 -14.97
CA PRO A 289 9.20 4.01 -15.75
C PRO A 289 10.51 4.77 -15.49
N GLU A 290 11.02 4.74 -14.27
CA GLU A 290 12.29 5.39 -13.89
C GLU A 290 13.55 4.66 -14.36
N ASP A 291 13.43 3.39 -14.74
CA ASP A 291 14.51 2.54 -15.23
C ASP A 291 14.60 2.56 -16.77
N MET A 292 13.83 3.45 -17.41
CA MET A 292 13.85 3.77 -18.83
C MET A 292 14.18 5.23 -19.02
N LYS A 293 15.24 5.56 -19.84
CA LYS A 293 15.69 6.93 -20.02
C LYS A 293 16.12 7.23 -21.44
N ASP A 294 16.10 8.53 -21.80
CA ASP A 294 16.44 9.09 -23.10
C ASP A 294 17.71 9.95 -23.08
N ASP A 295 18.40 10.07 -21.94
CA ASP A 295 19.62 10.87 -21.82
C ASP A 295 20.84 10.12 -22.38
N GLU A 296 21.76 10.88 -23.00
CA GLU A 296 22.96 10.34 -23.71
C GLU A 296 23.83 9.47 -22.79
N GLU A 297 24.05 9.89 -21.53
CA GLU A 297 24.90 9.15 -20.59
C GLU A 297 24.28 7.77 -20.29
N PHE A 298 22.95 7.71 -20.10
CA PHE A 298 22.28 6.45 -19.84
C PHE A 298 22.24 5.55 -21.09
N LEU A 299 22.03 6.12 -22.27
CA LEU A 299 22.10 5.41 -23.55
C LEU A 299 23.49 4.78 -23.78
N GLU A 300 24.56 5.55 -23.57
CA GLU A 300 25.92 5.04 -23.68
C GLU A 300 26.24 3.91 -22.69
N LYS A 301 25.71 4.00 -21.50
CA LYS A 301 25.89 2.99 -20.43
C LYS A 301 25.12 1.69 -20.71
N HIS A 302 24.02 1.75 -21.44
CA HIS A 302 23.12 0.62 -21.71
C HIS A 302 22.93 0.34 -23.22
N PRO A 303 24.01 0.15 -24.03
CA PRO A 303 23.95 0.10 -25.49
C PRO A 303 23.20 -1.09 -26.06
N SER A 304 23.01 -2.17 -25.26
CA SER A 304 22.34 -3.39 -25.68
C SER A 304 20.85 -3.46 -25.36
N SER A 305 20.28 -2.38 -24.80
CA SER A 305 18.89 -2.34 -24.35
C SER A 305 18.08 -1.18 -24.93
N HIS A 306 18.47 -0.73 -26.13
CA HIS A 306 17.79 0.35 -26.81
C HIS A 306 16.51 -0.11 -27.49
N ILE A 307 15.46 0.70 -27.35
CA ILE A 307 14.20 0.58 -28.11
C ILE A 307 13.85 1.94 -28.74
N ASP A 308 13.39 1.91 -29.97
CA ASP A 308 12.90 3.11 -30.65
C ASP A 308 11.41 3.29 -30.42
N THR A 309 11.05 4.40 -29.83
CA THR A 309 9.67 4.72 -29.40
C THR A 309 9.18 6.01 -30.05
N GLU A 310 7.88 6.23 -30.03
CA GLU A 310 7.25 7.49 -30.40
C GLU A 310 6.55 8.09 -29.18
N VAL A 311 6.75 9.40 -28.96
CA VAL A 311 6.15 10.13 -27.85
C VAL A 311 4.72 10.53 -28.19
N GLU A 312 3.72 9.94 -27.53
CA GLU A 312 2.34 10.33 -27.69
C GLU A 312 1.96 11.58 -26.86
N VAL A 313 2.45 11.60 -25.61
CA VAL A 313 2.21 12.71 -24.68
C VAL A 313 3.46 12.95 -23.83
N SER A 314 3.72 14.21 -23.51
CA SER A 314 4.80 14.63 -22.59
C SER A 314 4.17 15.51 -21.50
N GLU A 315 4.22 15.05 -20.24
CA GLU A 315 3.71 15.77 -19.07
C GLU A 315 4.86 16.33 -18.23
N LEU A 316 4.93 17.66 -18.15
CA LEU A 316 5.96 18.39 -17.41
C LEU A 316 5.53 18.54 -15.95
N MET A 317 6.08 17.70 -15.06
CA MET A 317 5.72 17.68 -13.63
C MET A 317 6.60 18.61 -12.77
N GLY A 318 7.48 19.40 -13.39
CA GLY A 318 8.41 20.32 -12.73
C GLY A 318 9.76 19.68 -12.42
N ALA A 319 9.81 18.74 -11.51
CA ALA A 319 11.05 18.03 -11.14
C ALA A 319 11.39 16.87 -12.07
N GLU A 320 10.43 16.40 -12.86
CA GLU A 320 10.53 15.26 -13.78
C GLU A 320 9.55 15.43 -14.93
N ILE A 321 9.71 14.63 -15.97
CA ILE A 321 8.80 14.56 -17.12
C ILE A 321 8.31 13.12 -17.25
N TYR A 322 6.99 12.96 -17.45
CA TYR A 322 6.40 11.69 -17.83
C TYR A 322 6.21 11.67 -19.34
N LEU A 323 6.85 10.69 -20.00
CA LEU A 323 6.68 10.43 -21.42
C LEU A 323 5.77 9.22 -21.59
N TYR A 324 4.64 9.41 -22.23
CA TYR A 324 3.77 8.33 -22.72
C TYR A 324 4.24 7.97 -24.11
N LEU A 325 4.67 6.72 -24.26
CA LEU A 325 5.40 6.22 -25.41
C LEU A 325 4.64 5.07 -26.07
N THR A 326 4.78 4.96 -27.38
CA THR A 326 4.34 3.79 -28.14
C THR A 326 5.58 3.07 -28.69
N TYR A 327 5.65 1.77 -28.40
CA TYR A 327 6.65 0.86 -28.95
C TYR A 327 5.94 -0.30 -29.65
N LYS A 328 6.02 -0.38 -30.99
CA LYS A 328 5.39 -1.45 -31.79
C LYS A 328 3.93 -1.74 -31.43
N GLY A 329 3.16 -0.68 -31.16
CA GLY A 329 1.74 -0.77 -30.76
C GLY A 329 1.48 -1.09 -29.29
N GLN A 330 2.52 -1.21 -28.46
CA GLN A 330 2.41 -1.35 -27.02
C GLN A 330 2.65 -0.02 -26.34
N ASN A 331 1.84 0.30 -25.33
CA ASN A 331 1.95 1.56 -24.58
C ASN A 331 2.96 1.40 -23.45
N LEU A 332 3.84 2.39 -23.29
CA LEU A 332 4.84 2.50 -22.27
C LEU A 332 4.80 3.86 -21.60
N MET A 333 5.34 3.94 -20.42
CA MET A 333 5.61 5.21 -19.74
C MET A 333 7.07 5.25 -19.30
N ALA A 334 7.74 6.38 -19.52
CA ALA A 334 9.07 6.64 -18.96
C ALA A 334 9.03 7.87 -18.05
N ARG A 335 9.79 7.80 -16.97
CA ARG A 335 10.03 8.93 -16.05
C ARG A 335 11.45 9.44 -16.26
N VAL A 336 11.56 10.59 -16.95
CA VAL A 336 12.82 11.15 -17.37
C VAL A 336 13.13 12.48 -16.66
N ALA A 337 14.39 12.91 -16.75
CA ALA A 337 14.85 14.16 -16.15
C ALA A 337 14.10 15.39 -16.73
N PRO A 338 13.94 16.48 -15.97
CA PRO A 338 13.28 17.70 -16.45
C PRO A 338 14.04 18.37 -17.62
N THR A 339 15.29 17.96 -17.84
CA THR A 339 16.17 18.41 -18.95
C THR A 339 15.88 17.70 -20.27
N SER A 340 15.10 16.62 -20.27
CA SER A 340 14.72 15.91 -21.51
C SER A 340 14.02 16.87 -22.50
N LYS A 341 14.43 16.76 -23.76
CA LYS A 341 13.90 17.55 -24.87
C LYS A 341 12.77 16.85 -25.61
N SER A 342 12.48 15.61 -25.27
CA SER A 342 11.49 14.77 -25.94
C SER A 342 10.09 15.35 -25.81
N ARG A 343 9.40 15.54 -26.93
CA ARG A 343 8.07 16.14 -27.01
C ARG A 343 7.16 15.29 -27.89
N ARG A 344 5.85 15.55 -27.78
CA ARG A 344 4.82 14.86 -28.55
C ARG A 344 5.17 14.81 -30.05
N GLY A 345 5.09 13.61 -30.63
CA GLY A 345 5.40 13.31 -32.03
C GLY A 345 6.86 13.03 -32.34
N ASP A 346 7.76 13.17 -31.33
CA ASP A 346 9.17 12.85 -31.53
C ASP A 346 9.36 11.33 -31.51
N LYS A 347 10.27 10.86 -32.38
CA LYS A 347 10.83 9.52 -32.30
C LYS A 347 12.05 9.56 -31.41
N VAL A 348 12.02 8.75 -30.36
CA VAL A 348 13.03 8.81 -29.30
C VAL A 348 13.54 7.40 -29.01
N THR A 349 14.86 7.24 -28.99
CA THR A 349 15.49 6.02 -28.50
C THR A 349 15.55 6.06 -26.99
N MET A 350 15.00 5.02 -26.37
CA MET A 350 15.04 4.80 -24.92
C MET A 350 15.97 3.64 -24.60
N ALA A 351 16.77 3.75 -23.54
CA ALA A 351 17.49 2.61 -22.97
C ALA A 351 16.79 2.10 -21.71
N MET A 352 16.90 0.79 -21.46
CA MET A 352 16.42 0.11 -20.25
C MET A 352 17.58 -0.36 -19.39
N ASP A 353 17.49 -0.20 -18.06
CA ASP A 353 18.41 -0.88 -17.14
C ASP A 353 18.05 -2.36 -17.07
N THR A 354 18.87 -3.21 -17.71
CA THR A 354 18.62 -4.66 -17.78
C THR A 354 18.69 -5.35 -16.41
N HIS A 355 19.37 -4.75 -15.41
CA HIS A 355 19.39 -5.26 -14.03
C HIS A 355 18.06 -5.02 -13.29
N LYS A 356 17.20 -4.15 -13.84
CA LYS A 356 15.87 -3.81 -13.32
C LYS A 356 14.73 -4.46 -14.10
N ILE A 357 15.03 -5.31 -15.07
CA ILE A 357 14.01 -6.05 -15.81
C ILE A 357 13.45 -7.18 -14.92
N HIS A 358 12.13 -7.29 -14.94
CA HIS A 358 11.37 -8.38 -14.34
C HIS A 358 10.75 -9.25 -15.44
N LEU A 359 10.62 -10.54 -15.17
CA LEU A 359 9.95 -11.46 -16.09
C LEU A 359 8.79 -12.14 -15.37
N PHE A 360 7.65 -12.23 -16.04
CA PHE A 360 6.46 -12.89 -15.49
C PHE A 360 5.90 -13.90 -16.49
N ASP A 361 5.38 -14.98 -15.95
CA ASP A 361 4.60 -15.95 -16.69
C ASP A 361 3.22 -15.36 -17.03
N PRO A 362 2.82 -15.28 -18.31
CA PRO A 362 1.54 -14.67 -18.69
C PRO A 362 0.30 -15.47 -18.26
N GLU A 363 0.43 -16.79 -18.02
CA GLU A 363 -0.70 -17.65 -17.63
C GLU A 363 -0.92 -17.64 -16.11
N THR A 364 0.15 -17.77 -15.34
CA THR A 364 0.07 -17.82 -13.88
C THR A 364 0.17 -16.44 -13.22
N GLU A 365 0.56 -15.42 -13.97
CA GLU A 365 0.94 -14.09 -13.51
C GLU A 365 2.16 -14.06 -12.55
N LEU A 366 2.77 -15.18 -12.23
CA LEU A 366 3.86 -15.29 -11.26
C LEU A 366 5.18 -14.79 -11.83
N THR A 367 6.02 -14.26 -10.94
CA THR A 367 7.36 -13.79 -11.26
C THR A 367 8.30 -14.97 -11.56
N LEU A 368 9.00 -14.88 -12.68
CA LEU A 368 10.07 -15.79 -13.10
C LEU A 368 11.44 -15.22 -12.75
N LEU A 369 11.58 -13.91 -12.83
CA LEU A 369 12.80 -13.14 -12.57
C LEU A 369 12.44 -11.77 -12.00
N ASN A 370 13.14 -11.36 -10.93
CA ASN A 370 13.09 -10.01 -10.37
C ASN A 370 14.43 -9.29 -10.53
#